data_5a23a8af85e099255fac626f68a5a14f
#
_entry.id   5a23a8af85e099255fac626f68a5a14f
#
_cell.length_a   1.000
_cell.length_b   1.000
_cell.length_c   1.000
_cell.angle_alpha   90.00
_cell.angle_beta   90.00
_cell.angle_gamma   90.00
#
_symmetry.space_group_name_H-M   'P 1'
#
loop_
_entity.id
_entity.type
_entity.pdbx_description
1 polymer ?
#
loop_
_entity_poly.entity_id
_entity_poly.type
_entity_poly.pdbx_seq_one_letter_code
_entity_poly.pdbx_strand_id
1 'polypeptide(L)'
;MYAISGIAATVKSERNMRIHLAAAVTVVVLGAWLRLDGREWAAIVICCALVTSLECLNTAVEAVVDLTSPNIHPLAKKAKDCAAGAVLVAAIGAAIVGFIIFLPKLYE
;
A
#
# COMPACT_ATOMS: atom_id res chain seq x y z
N MET A 1 2.21 -7.08 -20.91
CA MET A 1 3.20 -7.44 -19.87
C MET A 1 2.46 -7.85 -18.60
N TYR A 2 2.83 -8.99 -18.04
CA TYR A 2 2.11 -9.58 -16.91
C TYR A 2 2.12 -8.71 -15.65
N ALA A 3 3.24 -8.09 -15.33
CA ALA A 3 3.35 -7.26 -14.13
C ALA A 3 2.41 -6.05 -14.20
N ILE A 4 2.37 -5.37 -15.32
CA ILE A 4 1.50 -4.22 -15.51
C ILE A 4 0.03 -4.64 -15.47
N SER A 5 -0.29 -5.79 -16.06
CA SER A 5 -1.66 -6.34 -16.02
C SER A 5 -2.09 -6.63 -14.59
N GLY A 6 -1.20 -7.17 -13.76
CA GLY A 6 -1.49 -7.44 -12.35
C GLY A 6 -1.74 -6.19 -11.55
N ILE A 7 -0.92 -5.16 -11.74
CA ILE A 7 -1.10 -3.86 -11.08
C ILE A 7 -2.44 -3.25 -11.50
N ALA A 8 -2.73 -3.24 -12.79
CA ALA A 8 -3.98 -2.70 -13.32
C ALA A 8 -5.20 -3.45 -12.78
N ALA A 9 -5.12 -4.77 -12.69
CA ALA A 9 -6.19 -5.59 -12.12
C ALA A 9 -6.45 -5.23 -10.66
N THR A 10 -5.38 -5.04 -9.86
CA THR A 10 -5.50 -4.67 -8.45
C THR A 10 -6.15 -3.29 -8.31
N VAL A 11 -5.74 -2.32 -9.14
CA VAL A 11 -6.33 -0.98 -9.13
C VAL A 11 -7.83 -1.04 -9.43
N LYS A 12 -8.22 -1.88 -10.40
CA LYS A 12 -9.62 -2.01 -10.79
C LYS A 12 -10.48 -2.71 -9.73
N SER A 13 -9.95 -3.78 -9.12
CA SER A 13 -10.71 -4.62 -8.20
C SER A 13 -10.67 -4.14 -6.76
N GLU A 14 -9.61 -3.47 -6.34
CA GLU A 14 -9.38 -3.15 -4.93
C GLU A 14 -9.55 -1.66 -4.65
N ARG A 15 -10.58 -1.34 -3.86
CA ARG A 15 -10.82 0.01 -3.38
C ARG A 15 -9.62 0.53 -2.57
N ASN A 16 -9.05 -0.33 -1.71
CA ASN A 16 -7.90 0.04 -0.88
C ASN A 16 -6.70 0.45 -1.74
N MET A 17 -6.46 -0.22 -2.87
CA MET A 17 -5.38 0.15 -3.78
C MET A 17 -5.57 1.57 -4.33
N ARG A 18 -6.81 1.92 -4.69
CA ARG A 18 -7.12 3.27 -5.17
C ARG A 18 -6.91 4.32 -4.09
N ILE A 19 -7.27 4.00 -2.83
CA ILE A 19 -7.04 4.89 -1.69
C ILE A 19 -5.54 5.10 -1.47
N HIS A 20 -4.75 4.04 -1.50
CA HIS A 20 -3.29 4.13 -1.33
C HIS A 20 -2.63 4.92 -2.46
N LEU A 21 -3.09 4.74 -3.70
CA LEU A 21 -2.57 5.51 -4.83
C LEU A 21 -2.91 6.99 -4.71
N ALA A 22 -4.13 7.32 -4.29
CA ALA A 22 -4.53 8.71 -4.04
C ALA A 22 -3.68 9.34 -2.94
N ALA A 23 -3.43 8.60 -1.86
CA ALA A 23 -2.55 9.05 -0.78
C ALA A 23 -1.12 9.26 -1.29
N ALA A 24 -0.60 8.35 -2.12
CA ALA A 24 0.73 8.47 -2.70
C ALA A 24 0.87 9.72 -3.57
N VAL A 25 -0.11 9.99 -4.43
CA VAL A 25 -0.11 11.20 -5.26
C VAL A 25 -0.14 12.46 -4.39
N THR A 26 -0.98 12.46 -3.36
CA THR A 26 -1.08 13.59 -2.41
C THR A 26 0.26 13.85 -1.73
N VAL A 27 0.92 12.81 -1.26
CA VAL A 27 2.20 12.90 -0.58
C VAL A 27 3.30 13.38 -1.52
N VAL A 28 3.31 12.92 -2.77
CA VAL A 28 4.29 13.37 -3.77
C VAL A 28 4.10 14.87 -4.09
N VAL A 29 2.87 15.30 -4.29
CA VAL A 29 2.56 16.71 -4.56
C VAL A 29 2.96 17.58 -3.36
N LEU A 30 2.57 17.16 -2.17
CA LEU A 30 2.90 17.89 -0.94
C LEU A 30 4.42 17.94 -0.70
N GLY A 31 5.10 16.83 -0.96
CA GLY A 31 6.55 16.75 -0.84
C GLY A 31 7.28 17.68 -1.80
N ALA A 32 6.81 17.77 -3.04
CA ALA A 32 7.36 18.70 -4.01
C ALA A 32 7.16 20.15 -3.57
N TRP A 33 5.99 20.47 -3.04
CA TRP A 33 5.67 21.80 -2.54
C TRP A 33 6.52 22.18 -1.32
N LEU A 34 6.73 21.24 -0.40
CA LEU A 34 7.51 21.46 0.82
C LEU A 34 9.01 21.21 0.63
N ARG A 35 9.43 20.86 -0.56
CA ARG A 35 10.85 20.70 -0.95
C ARG A 35 11.57 19.65 -0.09
N LEU A 36 11.09 18.41 -0.14
CA LEU A 36 11.74 17.30 0.56
C LEU A 36 13.16 17.10 0.03
N ASP A 37 14.08 16.76 0.93
CA ASP A 37 15.44 16.39 0.53
C ASP A 37 15.50 14.94 0.01
N GLY A 38 16.70 14.51 -0.44
CA GLY A 38 16.85 13.18 -1.02
C GLY A 38 16.55 12.04 -0.07
N ARG A 39 16.89 12.19 1.21
CA ARG A 39 16.61 11.14 2.22
C ARG A 39 15.12 11.03 2.50
N GLU A 40 14.45 12.16 2.58
CA GLU A 40 13.00 12.22 2.80
C GLU A 40 12.27 11.63 1.60
N TRP A 41 12.68 11.94 0.37
CA TRP A 41 12.12 11.34 -0.83
C TRP A 41 12.33 9.82 -0.86
N ALA A 42 13.52 9.35 -0.49
CA ALA A 42 13.81 7.92 -0.44
C ALA A 42 12.85 7.20 0.51
N ALA A 43 12.63 7.77 1.71
CA ALA A 43 11.70 7.19 2.68
C ALA A 43 10.28 7.14 2.14
N ILE A 44 9.80 8.20 1.50
CA ILE A 44 8.45 8.28 0.94
C ILE A 44 8.27 7.27 -0.20
N VAL A 45 9.23 7.18 -1.11
CA VAL A 45 9.17 6.22 -2.23
C VAL A 45 9.12 4.78 -1.71
N ILE A 46 9.95 4.45 -0.73
CA ILE A 46 9.95 3.10 -0.13
C ILE A 46 8.63 2.81 0.53
N CYS A 47 8.07 3.75 1.30
CA CYS A 47 6.77 3.57 1.95
C CYS A 47 5.65 3.34 0.93
N CYS A 48 5.58 4.14 -0.12
CA CYS A 48 4.56 4.00 -1.15
C CYS A 48 4.71 2.67 -1.90
N ALA A 49 5.94 2.31 -2.26
CA ALA A 49 6.22 1.05 -2.95
C ALA A 49 5.84 -0.16 -2.08
N LEU A 50 6.17 -0.12 -0.80
CA LEU A 50 5.86 -1.20 0.14
C LEU A 50 4.35 -1.40 0.28
N VAL A 51 3.61 -0.34 0.53
CA VAL A 51 2.16 -0.42 0.72
C VAL A 51 1.47 -0.93 -0.55
N THR A 52 1.81 -0.37 -1.70
CA THR A 52 1.16 -0.76 -2.96
C THR A 52 1.54 -2.17 -3.39
N SER A 53 2.79 -2.59 -3.19
CA SER A 53 3.21 -3.95 -3.51
C SER A 53 2.52 -4.98 -2.61
N LEU A 54 2.35 -4.68 -1.33
CA LEU A 54 1.64 -5.56 -0.41
C LEU A 54 0.14 -5.64 -0.74
N GLU A 55 -0.45 -4.55 -1.26
CA GLU A 55 -1.83 -4.62 -1.76
C GLU A 55 -1.95 -5.58 -2.95
N CYS A 56 -0.99 -5.55 -3.87
CA CYS A 56 -0.96 -6.52 -4.96
C CYS A 56 -0.84 -7.95 -4.45
N LEU A 57 0.03 -8.18 -3.46
CA LEU A 57 0.17 -9.51 -2.85
C LEU A 57 -1.11 -9.95 -2.12
N ASN A 58 -1.76 -9.03 -1.41
CA ASN A 58 -3.03 -9.32 -0.76
C ASN A 58 -4.09 -9.77 -1.78
N THR A 59 -4.18 -9.06 -2.90
CA THR A 59 -5.10 -9.42 -3.99
C THR A 59 -4.79 -10.81 -4.55
N ALA A 60 -3.49 -11.12 -4.72
CA ALA A 60 -3.06 -12.44 -5.20
C ALA A 60 -3.42 -13.54 -4.20
N VAL A 61 -3.21 -13.32 -2.90
CA VAL A 61 -3.57 -14.28 -1.86
C VAL A 61 -5.08 -14.53 -1.88
N GLU A 62 -5.89 -13.48 -1.94
CA GLU A 62 -7.35 -13.61 -2.01
C GLU A 62 -7.78 -14.44 -3.22
N ALA A 63 -7.19 -14.19 -4.39
CA ALA A 63 -7.51 -14.93 -5.61
C ALA A 63 -7.15 -16.40 -5.48
N VAL A 64 -5.96 -16.71 -4.95
CA VAL A 64 -5.51 -18.09 -4.75
C VAL A 64 -6.39 -18.82 -3.74
N VAL A 65 -6.71 -18.17 -2.64
CA VAL A 65 -7.56 -18.77 -1.60
C VAL A 65 -8.97 -19.03 -2.14
N ASP A 66 -9.54 -18.09 -2.88
CA ASP A 66 -10.88 -18.26 -3.44
C ASP A 66 -10.92 -19.37 -4.50
N LEU A 67 -9.83 -19.55 -5.26
CA LEU A 67 -9.71 -20.62 -6.24
C LEU A 67 -9.60 -22.00 -5.58
N THR A 68 -8.83 -22.10 -4.49
CA THR A 68 -8.52 -23.39 -3.86
C THR A 68 -9.51 -23.75 -2.75
N SER A 69 -10.20 -22.77 -2.16
CA SER A 69 -11.13 -22.99 -1.05
C SER A 69 -12.39 -22.13 -1.25
N PRO A 70 -13.30 -22.53 -2.16
CA PRO A 70 -14.51 -21.76 -2.40
C PRO A 70 -15.49 -21.79 -1.21
N ASN A 71 -15.32 -22.76 -0.30
CA ASN A 71 -16.12 -22.86 0.92
C ASN A 71 -15.40 -22.18 2.09
N ILE A 72 -16.16 -21.84 3.13
CA ILE A 72 -15.60 -21.26 4.35
C ILE A 72 -14.71 -22.29 5.03
N HIS A 73 -13.45 -21.92 5.24
CA HIS A 73 -12.46 -22.78 5.91
C HIS A 73 -11.59 -21.90 6.82
N PRO A 74 -11.29 -22.35 8.05
CA PRO A 74 -10.48 -21.53 8.99
C PRO A 74 -9.11 -21.14 8.46
N LEU A 75 -8.43 -22.01 7.71
CA LEU A 75 -7.12 -21.69 7.12
C LEU A 75 -7.25 -20.68 6.00
N ALA A 76 -8.32 -20.73 5.20
CA ALA A 76 -8.58 -19.74 4.16
C ALA A 76 -8.78 -18.36 4.79
N LYS A 77 -9.58 -18.27 5.86
CA LYS A 77 -9.77 -17.03 6.59
C LYS A 77 -8.47 -16.50 7.17
N LYS A 78 -7.67 -17.38 7.78
CA LYS A 78 -6.37 -17.01 8.35
C LYS A 78 -5.42 -16.44 7.30
N ALA A 79 -5.35 -17.07 6.11
CA ALA A 79 -4.50 -16.59 5.02
C ALA A 79 -4.91 -15.18 4.57
N LYS A 80 -6.20 -14.96 4.37
CA LYS A 80 -6.72 -13.65 3.97
C LYS A 80 -6.48 -12.59 5.05
N ASP A 81 -6.72 -12.93 6.32
CA ASP A 81 -6.51 -12.02 7.44
C ASP A 81 -5.04 -11.63 7.59
N CYS A 82 -4.13 -12.59 7.45
CA CYS A 82 -2.69 -12.30 7.50
C CYS A 82 -2.24 -11.39 6.36
N ALA A 83 -2.74 -11.64 5.15
CA ALA A 83 -2.39 -10.81 3.99
C ALA A 83 -2.91 -9.38 4.18
N ALA A 84 -4.15 -9.22 4.64
CA ALA A 84 -4.71 -7.91 4.95
C ALA A 84 -3.95 -7.23 6.09
N GLY A 85 -3.53 -7.99 7.10
CA GLY A 85 -2.72 -7.50 8.20
C GLY A 85 -1.37 -6.96 7.75
N ALA A 86 -0.74 -7.59 6.76
CA ALA A 86 0.51 -7.10 6.19
C ALA A 86 0.35 -5.70 5.59
N VAL A 87 -0.73 -5.48 4.85
CA VAL A 87 -1.03 -4.15 4.30
C VAL A 87 -1.26 -3.14 5.41
N LEU A 88 -2.01 -3.52 6.44
CA LEU A 88 -2.29 -2.63 7.57
C LEU A 88 -1.00 -2.20 8.29
N VAL A 89 -0.11 -3.14 8.58
CA VAL A 89 1.17 -2.85 9.22
C VAL A 89 1.99 -1.87 8.37
N ALA A 90 2.08 -2.13 7.07
CA ALA A 90 2.82 -1.26 6.15
C ALA A 90 2.19 0.15 6.09
N ALA A 91 0.85 0.24 6.06
CA ALA A 91 0.15 1.52 6.02
C ALA A 91 0.36 2.32 7.30
N ILE A 92 0.34 1.67 8.46
CA ILE A 92 0.62 2.32 9.74
C ILE A 92 2.06 2.85 9.75
N GLY A 93 3.03 2.03 9.33
CA GLY A 93 4.43 2.45 9.23
C GLY A 93 4.61 3.62 8.29
N ALA A 94 3.96 3.60 7.14
CA ALA A 94 4.01 4.68 6.18
C ALA A 94 3.41 5.98 6.76
N ALA A 95 2.30 5.88 7.50
CA ALA A 95 1.69 7.03 8.15
C ALA A 95 2.63 7.64 9.19
N ILE A 96 3.31 6.81 9.98
CA ILE A 96 4.29 7.27 10.98
C ILE A 96 5.44 8.02 10.29
N VAL A 97 5.99 7.45 9.22
CA VAL A 97 7.06 8.10 8.45
C VAL A 97 6.57 9.43 7.87
N GLY A 98 5.35 9.45 7.35
CA GLY A 98 4.75 10.68 6.83
C GLY A 98 4.65 11.77 7.88
N PHE A 99 4.19 11.45 9.09
CA PHE A 99 4.13 12.41 10.19
C PHE A 99 5.52 12.90 10.60
N ILE A 100 6.50 12.01 10.67
CA ILE A 100 7.88 12.37 11.02
C ILE A 100 8.45 13.38 10.01
N ILE A 101 8.17 13.18 8.73
CA ILE A 101 8.70 14.03 7.66
C ILE A 101 7.92 15.34 7.53
N PHE A 102 6.58 15.27 7.49
CA PHE A 102 5.76 16.42 7.11
C PHE A 102 5.42 17.34 8.28
N LEU A 103 5.17 16.82 9.47
CA LEU A 103 4.78 17.67 10.60
C LEU A 103 5.79 18.78 10.90
N PRO A 104 7.11 18.50 11.01
CA PRO A 104 8.07 19.59 11.25
C PRO A 104 8.06 20.65 10.16
N LYS A 105 7.82 20.27 8.91
CA LYS A 105 7.81 21.21 7.80
C LYS A 105 6.61 22.14 7.81
N LEU A 106 5.50 21.71 8.40
CA LEU A 106 4.31 22.55 8.52
C LEU A 106 4.47 23.65 9.56
N TYR A 107 5.39 23.49 10.49
CA TYR A 107 5.67 24.48 11.54
C TYR A 107 6.89 25.37 11.25
N GLU A 108 7.56 25.13 10.14
CA GLU A 108 8.70 25.96 9.71
C GLU A 108 8.25 27.28 9.07
#